data_b00c8ac5fe81e09669c9b56c7168e65f
#
_entry.id   b00c8ac5fe81e09669c9b56c7168e65f
#
_cell.length_a   1.000
_cell.length_b   1.000
_cell.length_c   1.000
_cell.angle_alpha   90.00
_cell.angle_beta   90.00
_cell.angle_gamma   90.00
#
_symmetry.space_group_name_H-M   'P 1'
#
loop_
_entity.id
_entity.type
_entity.pdbx_description
1 polymer ?
#
loop_
_entity_poly.entity_id
_entity_poly.type
_entity_poly.pdbx_seq_one_letter_code
_entity_poly.pdbx_strand_id
1 'polypeptide(L)'
;MQQVGADSRREKARPEMKKRKVSGFYTGLFGFTSILFSLLTTIFVWIFIQCIKEAADSEYDVVFVLALLPVVVGVIGLFLSIYMVLKGAFSAAYTVDAEGMTTYWRKNTYRLLWTDCVEFEIVQVPINWGTSIAIIYCSTRVLSQKEKENFFWYHKNDFAHVQYFQYSDEAVFQEFLHCVPERARNYLEAKALVLGLPGE
;
A
#
# COMPACT_ATOMS: atom_id res chain seq x y z
N MET A 1 -31.91 50.25 11.04
CA MET A 1 -30.50 49.83 11.33
C MET A 1 -30.52 48.47 11.97
N GLN A 2 -30.38 47.43 11.16
CA GLN A 2 -30.34 46.04 11.62
C GLN A 2 -28.88 45.62 11.71
N GLN A 3 -28.49 45.07 12.85
CA GLN A 3 -27.20 44.47 13.13
C GLN A 3 -27.03 43.19 12.29
N VAL A 4 -26.26 43.32 11.22
CA VAL A 4 -25.65 42.17 10.54
C VAL A 4 -24.23 42.05 11.13
N GLY A 5 -24.04 41.13 12.01
CA GLY A 5 -22.72 40.89 12.55
C GLY A 5 -22.75 39.98 13.75
N ALA A 6 -22.57 38.70 13.54
CA ALA A 6 -21.93 37.74 14.47
C ALA A 6 -22.20 36.27 14.11
N ASP A 7 -22.07 35.88 12.85
CA ASP A 7 -22.15 34.43 12.54
C ASP A 7 -20.84 33.85 11.92
N SER A 8 -19.72 34.55 12.09
CA SER A 8 -18.45 34.13 11.55
C SER A 8 -17.52 33.41 12.58
N ARG A 9 -18.04 32.99 13.74
CA ARG A 9 -17.19 32.47 14.84
C ARG A 9 -17.53 31.07 15.29
N ARG A 10 -17.96 30.19 14.44
CA ARG A 10 -17.94 28.72 14.74
C ARG A 10 -17.78 27.90 13.47
N GLU A 11 -16.80 28.20 12.67
CA GLU A 11 -16.23 27.14 11.84
C GLU A 11 -15.42 26.26 12.80
N LYS A 12 -16.14 25.37 13.51
CA LYS A 12 -15.51 24.28 14.26
C LYS A 12 -14.58 23.61 13.26
N ALA A 13 -13.27 23.63 13.56
CA ALA A 13 -12.28 22.94 12.77
C ALA A 13 -12.83 21.55 12.42
N ARG A 14 -13.16 21.34 11.14
CA ARG A 14 -13.70 20.06 10.68
C ARG A 14 -12.65 19.00 10.94
N PRO A 15 -13.01 17.84 11.46
CA PRO A 15 -12.04 16.78 11.69
C PRO A 15 -11.39 16.40 10.36
N GLU A 16 -10.09 16.43 10.31
CA GLU A 16 -9.28 16.09 9.15
C GLU A 16 -8.06 15.28 9.60
N MET A 17 -7.92 14.09 9.06
CA MET A 17 -6.73 13.29 9.28
C MET A 17 -5.54 13.85 8.50
N LYS A 18 -4.37 13.91 9.14
CA LYS A 18 -3.12 14.23 8.44
C LYS A 18 -2.87 13.24 7.30
N LYS A 19 -2.27 13.74 6.20
CA LYS A 19 -1.90 12.91 5.06
C LYS A 19 -1.00 11.75 5.51
N ARG A 20 -1.48 10.53 5.29
CA ARG A 20 -0.77 9.29 5.65
C ARG A 20 -0.47 8.48 4.40
N LYS A 21 0.59 7.69 4.46
CA LYS A 21 0.88 6.72 3.39
C LYS A 21 0.10 5.44 3.65
N VAL A 22 -0.49 4.87 2.62
CA VAL A 22 -0.98 3.49 2.67
C VAL A 22 0.25 2.61 2.88
N SER A 23 0.21 1.78 3.90
CA SER A 23 1.36 1.02 4.39
C SER A 23 2.11 0.30 3.27
N GLY A 24 3.42 0.41 3.33
CA GLY A 24 4.33 -0.05 2.31
C GLY A 24 4.72 -1.53 2.41
N PHE A 25 3.77 -2.47 2.60
CA PHE A 25 4.07 -3.90 2.52
C PHE A 25 4.87 -4.23 1.25
N TYR A 26 4.41 -3.69 0.11
CA TYR A 26 5.13 -3.85 -1.16
C TYR A 26 6.49 -3.14 -1.17
N THR A 27 6.63 -2.01 -0.49
CA THR A 27 7.92 -1.31 -0.38
C THR A 27 8.93 -2.15 0.41
N GLY A 28 8.50 -2.80 1.49
CA GLY A 28 9.33 -3.73 2.26
C GLY A 28 9.73 -4.97 1.44
N LEU A 29 8.77 -5.57 0.72
CA LEU A 29 9.02 -6.72 -0.15
C LEU A 29 10.00 -6.38 -1.26
N PHE A 30 9.83 -5.24 -1.95
CA PHE A 30 10.76 -4.82 -3.00
C PHE A 30 12.11 -4.38 -2.46
N GLY A 31 12.17 -3.81 -1.26
CA GLY A 31 13.42 -3.55 -0.56
C GLY A 31 14.19 -4.84 -0.28
N PHE A 32 13.50 -5.86 0.25
CA PHE A 32 14.09 -7.19 0.50
C PHE A 32 14.55 -7.87 -0.80
N THR A 33 13.73 -7.87 -1.85
CA THR A 33 14.12 -8.43 -3.15
C THR A 33 15.29 -7.69 -3.76
N SER A 34 15.40 -6.38 -3.62
CA SER A 34 16.56 -5.61 -4.08
C SER A 34 17.85 -6.02 -3.36
N ILE A 35 17.80 -6.24 -2.05
CA ILE A 35 18.93 -6.75 -1.28
C ILE A 35 19.33 -8.15 -1.75
N LEU A 36 18.35 -9.03 -1.94
CA LEU A 36 18.58 -10.41 -2.41
C LEU A 36 19.22 -10.42 -3.81
N PHE A 37 18.68 -9.63 -4.75
CA PHE A 37 19.27 -9.50 -6.09
C PHE A 37 20.68 -8.91 -6.06
N SER A 38 20.95 -7.96 -5.17
CA SER A 38 22.30 -7.40 -4.99
C SER A 38 23.29 -8.45 -4.52
N LEU A 39 22.93 -9.26 -3.53
CA LEU A 39 23.77 -10.36 -3.02
C LEU A 39 24.03 -11.41 -4.10
N LEU A 40 22.98 -11.86 -4.80
CA LEU A 40 23.12 -12.85 -5.87
C LEU A 40 24.00 -12.32 -7.01
N THR A 41 23.80 -11.06 -7.43
CA THR A 41 24.62 -10.43 -8.46
C THR A 41 26.09 -10.38 -8.03
N THR A 42 26.37 -10.02 -6.78
CA THR A 42 27.75 -9.99 -6.25
C THR A 42 28.41 -11.38 -6.29
N ILE A 43 27.67 -12.42 -5.90
CA ILE A 43 28.16 -13.81 -5.95
C ILE A 43 28.44 -14.22 -7.39
N PHE A 44 27.52 -13.96 -8.32
CA PHE A 44 27.71 -14.31 -9.73
C PHE A 44 28.86 -13.54 -10.38
N VAL A 45 29.03 -12.24 -10.07
CA VAL A 45 30.20 -11.48 -10.53
C VAL A 45 31.51 -12.08 -10.02
N TRP A 46 31.53 -12.48 -8.75
CA TRP A 46 32.70 -13.11 -8.17
C TRP A 46 33.04 -14.45 -8.86
N ILE A 47 32.05 -15.33 -9.05
CA ILE A 47 32.20 -16.59 -9.79
C ILE A 47 32.71 -16.32 -11.21
N PHE A 48 32.10 -15.32 -11.90
CA PHE A 48 32.49 -14.95 -13.26
C PHE A 48 33.95 -14.50 -13.33
N ILE A 49 34.44 -13.71 -12.35
CA ILE A 49 35.84 -13.30 -12.28
C ILE A 49 36.77 -14.51 -12.08
N GLN A 50 36.39 -15.50 -11.27
CA GLN A 50 37.19 -16.73 -11.10
C GLN A 50 37.22 -17.55 -12.41
N CYS A 51 36.06 -17.71 -13.07
CA CYS A 51 36.00 -18.40 -14.36
C CYS A 51 36.88 -17.72 -15.43
N ILE A 52 36.94 -16.39 -15.48
CA ILE A 52 37.83 -15.66 -16.40
C ILE A 52 39.31 -15.97 -16.10
N LYS A 53 39.68 -15.99 -14.82
CA LYS A 53 41.08 -16.28 -14.43
C LYS A 53 41.50 -17.68 -14.81
N GLU A 54 40.58 -18.65 -14.69
CA GLU A 54 40.87 -20.07 -15.03
C GLU A 54 40.76 -20.31 -16.56
N ALA A 55 39.91 -19.57 -17.28
CA ALA A 55 39.70 -19.69 -18.72
C ALA A 55 40.79 -19.01 -19.54
N ALA A 56 41.64 -18.19 -18.95
CA ALA A 56 42.73 -17.52 -19.66
C ALA A 56 43.72 -18.50 -20.32
N ASP A 57 43.67 -19.79 -19.93
CA ASP A 57 44.55 -20.87 -20.45
C ASP A 57 43.83 -21.90 -21.33
N SER A 58 42.56 -21.73 -21.69
CA SER A 58 41.79 -22.74 -22.43
C SER A 58 40.68 -22.17 -23.34
N GLU A 59 40.41 -22.84 -24.49
CA GLU A 59 39.37 -22.52 -25.48
C GLU A 59 37.93 -22.71 -24.98
N TYR A 60 37.49 -22.03 -23.88
CA TYR A 60 36.15 -22.23 -23.29
C TYR A 60 35.19 -21.07 -23.52
N ASP A 61 34.93 -20.66 -24.76
CA ASP A 61 33.98 -19.61 -25.11
C ASP A 61 32.56 -19.88 -24.58
N VAL A 62 32.12 -21.14 -24.59
CA VAL A 62 30.76 -21.53 -24.16
C VAL A 62 30.56 -21.36 -22.65
N VAL A 63 31.56 -21.71 -21.84
CA VAL A 63 31.48 -21.56 -20.38
C VAL A 63 31.43 -20.09 -19.98
N PHE A 64 32.16 -19.24 -20.69
CA PHE A 64 32.16 -17.79 -20.51
C PHE A 64 30.79 -17.19 -20.76
N VAL A 65 30.14 -17.57 -21.87
CA VAL A 65 28.77 -17.07 -22.20
C VAL A 65 27.73 -17.55 -21.18
N LEU A 66 27.81 -18.82 -20.74
CA LEU A 66 26.89 -19.34 -19.71
C LEU A 66 27.09 -18.68 -18.34
N ALA A 67 28.32 -18.32 -17.96
CA ALA A 67 28.61 -17.63 -16.71
C ALA A 67 28.19 -16.15 -16.74
N LEU A 68 28.15 -15.51 -17.93
CA LEU A 68 27.71 -14.12 -18.11
C LEU A 68 26.20 -13.95 -17.92
N LEU A 69 25.40 -14.92 -18.35
CA LEU A 69 23.95 -14.84 -18.37
C LEU A 69 23.32 -14.57 -16.99
N PRO A 70 23.67 -15.28 -15.90
CA PRO A 70 23.13 -14.99 -14.57
C PRO A 70 23.57 -13.61 -14.04
N VAL A 71 24.75 -13.12 -14.41
CA VAL A 71 25.20 -11.75 -14.05
C VAL A 71 24.29 -10.70 -14.69
N VAL A 72 24.02 -10.84 -16.00
CA VAL A 72 23.14 -9.92 -16.73
C VAL A 72 21.72 -9.93 -16.14
N VAL A 73 21.16 -11.12 -15.89
CA VAL A 73 19.84 -11.28 -15.27
C VAL A 73 19.80 -10.66 -13.87
N GLY A 74 20.83 -10.86 -13.06
CA GLY A 74 20.94 -10.28 -11.73
C GLY A 74 20.98 -8.76 -11.76
N VAL A 75 21.76 -8.17 -12.66
CA VAL A 75 21.86 -6.71 -12.84
C VAL A 75 20.52 -6.12 -13.29
N ILE A 76 19.85 -6.73 -14.27
CA ILE A 76 18.53 -6.28 -14.74
C ILE A 76 17.51 -6.37 -13.59
N GLY A 77 17.48 -7.49 -12.85
CA GLY A 77 16.59 -7.67 -11.69
C GLY A 77 16.81 -6.62 -10.60
N LEU A 78 18.07 -6.29 -10.31
CA LEU A 78 18.43 -5.24 -9.35
C LEU A 78 17.93 -3.87 -9.81
N PHE A 79 18.17 -3.48 -11.07
CA PHE A 79 17.70 -2.20 -11.61
C PHE A 79 16.18 -2.10 -11.63
N LEU A 80 15.46 -3.16 -11.99
CA LEU A 80 14.01 -3.21 -11.94
C LEU A 80 13.48 -3.05 -10.51
N SER A 81 14.08 -3.73 -9.54
CA SER A 81 13.69 -3.64 -8.13
C SER A 81 13.91 -2.24 -7.59
N ILE A 82 15.07 -1.63 -7.82
CA ILE A 82 15.38 -0.24 -7.42
C ILE A 82 14.41 0.74 -8.09
N TYR A 83 14.16 0.58 -9.38
CA TYR A 83 13.22 1.41 -10.12
C TYR A 83 11.81 1.35 -9.53
N MET A 84 11.32 0.17 -9.15
CA MET A 84 10.00 -0.02 -8.53
C MET A 84 9.93 0.63 -7.14
N VAL A 85 11.01 0.56 -6.35
CA VAL A 85 11.09 1.24 -5.04
C VAL A 85 11.11 2.76 -5.22
N LEU A 86 11.97 3.28 -6.10
CA LEU A 86 12.12 4.73 -6.32
C LEU A 86 10.86 5.37 -6.93
N LYS A 87 10.18 4.69 -7.83
CA LYS A 87 8.91 5.18 -8.39
C LYS A 87 7.77 5.22 -7.39
N GLY A 88 7.95 4.65 -6.19
CA GLY A 88 6.85 4.55 -5.23
C GLY A 88 5.63 3.87 -5.85
N ALA A 89 5.88 2.88 -6.74
CA ALA A 89 4.86 2.25 -7.56
C ALA A 89 3.70 1.66 -6.74
N PHE A 90 3.90 1.56 -5.42
CA PHE A 90 2.99 0.96 -4.48
C PHE A 90 2.68 1.86 -3.26
N SER A 91 3.12 3.11 -3.26
CA SER A 91 2.78 4.05 -2.19
C SER A 91 1.62 4.96 -2.63
N ALA A 92 0.43 4.63 -2.20
CA ALA A 92 -0.66 5.59 -2.15
C ALA A 92 -0.54 6.39 -0.85
N ALA A 93 -0.94 7.65 -0.88
CA ALA A 93 -1.17 8.42 0.33
C ALA A 93 -2.66 8.76 0.41
N TYR A 94 -3.19 8.92 1.60
CA TYR A 94 -4.58 9.27 1.79
C TYR A 94 -4.73 10.38 2.82
N THR A 95 -5.82 11.11 2.70
CA THR A 95 -6.36 12.01 3.73
C THR A 95 -7.83 11.68 3.92
N VAL A 96 -8.33 11.89 5.11
CA VAL A 96 -9.73 11.68 5.45
C VAL A 96 -10.24 12.95 6.11
N ASP A 97 -11.39 13.43 5.68
CA ASP A 97 -12.07 14.60 6.25
C ASP A 97 -13.56 14.28 6.54
N ALA A 98 -14.30 15.25 7.06
CA ALA A 98 -15.72 15.08 7.37
C ALA A 98 -16.60 14.82 6.16
N GLU A 99 -16.12 15.04 4.95
CA GLU A 99 -16.91 14.89 3.72
C GLU A 99 -16.56 13.60 2.96
N GLY A 100 -15.33 13.06 3.15
CA GLY A 100 -14.90 11.89 2.40
C GLY A 100 -13.45 11.49 2.62
N MET A 101 -13.00 10.58 1.78
CA MET A 101 -11.63 10.11 1.73
C MET A 101 -11.00 10.51 0.39
N THR A 102 -9.76 10.98 0.44
CA THR A 102 -8.99 11.36 -0.75
C THR A 102 -7.73 10.52 -0.82
N THR A 103 -7.57 9.78 -1.92
CA THR A 103 -6.38 8.98 -2.19
C THR A 103 -5.52 9.63 -3.26
N TYR A 104 -4.25 9.77 -2.97
CA TYR A 104 -3.22 10.30 -3.87
C TYR A 104 -2.39 9.13 -4.41
N TRP A 105 -2.56 8.83 -5.69
CA TRP A 105 -1.86 7.75 -6.35
C TRP A 105 -1.11 8.25 -7.57
N ARG A 106 0.21 8.18 -7.54
CA ARG A 106 1.09 8.76 -8.57
C ARG A 106 0.81 10.26 -8.77
N LYS A 107 0.31 10.63 -9.97
CA LYS A 107 -0.08 12.02 -10.31
C LYS A 107 -1.58 12.27 -10.17
N ASN A 108 -2.35 11.25 -9.86
CA ASN A 108 -3.81 11.32 -9.79
C ASN A 108 -4.27 11.49 -8.35
N THR A 109 -5.38 12.19 -8.20
CA THR A 109 -6.10 12.36 -6.95
C THR A 109 -7.51 11.81 -7.13
N TYR A 110 -7.90 10.92 -6.25
CA TYR A 110 -9.23 10.30 -6.24
C TYR A 110 -9.92 10.69 -4.96
N ARG A 111 -11.12 11.27 -5.05
CA ARG A 111 -11.93 11.62 -3.89
C ARG A 111 -13.22 10.80 -3.91
N LEU A 112 -13.54 10.20 -2.78
CA LEU A 112 -14.76 9.48 -2.54
C LEU A 112 -15.51 10.15 -1.39
N LEU A 113 -16.70 10.68 -1.68
CA LEU A 113 -17.53 11.32 -0.68
C LEU A 113 -18.28 10.28 0.16
N TRP A 114 -18.49 10.55 1.44
CA TRP A 114 -19.26 9.66 2.32
C TRP A 114 -20.70 9.46 1.85
N THR A 115 -21.26 10.44 1.14
CA THR A 115 -22.61 10.35 0.52
C THR A 115 -22.68 9.31 -0.57
N ASP A 116 -21.57 9.05 -1.26
CA ASP A 116 -21.49 8.12 -2.37
C ASP A 116 -21.12 6.71 -1.90
N CYS A 117 -20.70 6.57 -0.63
CA CYS A 117 -20.32 5.30 -0.05
C CYS A 117 -21.55 4.46 0.30
N VAL A 118 -21.63 3.29 -0.30
CA VAL A 118 -22.65 2.27 -0.04
C VAL A 118 -22.19 1.29 1.04
N GLU A 119 -20.91 0.97 1.04
CA GLU A 119 -20.32 -0.02 1.96
C GLU A 119 -19.12 0.56 2.70
N PHE A 120 -19.07 0.31 4.02
CA PHE A 120 -17.91 0.48 4.89
C PHE A 120 -17.62 -0.87 5.53
N GLU A 121 -16.39 -1.35 5.50
CA GLU A 121 -16.07 -2.67 6.02
C GLU A 121 -14.62 -2.76 6.48
N ILE A 122 -14.37 -3.72 7.38
CA ILE A 122 -13.04 -4.17 7.76
C ILE A 122 -12.89 -5.62 7.27
N VAL A 123 -11.91 -5.87 6.44
CA VAL A 123 -11.60 -7.21 5.94
C VAL A 123 -10.20 -7.64 6.39
N GLN A 124 -10.06 -8.90 6.76
CA GLN A 124 -8.76 -9.52 6.99
C GLN A 124 -8.28 -10.14 5.68
N VAL A 125 -7.23 -9.58 5.14
CA VAL A 125 -6.64 -10.05 3.89
C VAL A 125 -5.43 -10.93 4.22
N PRO A 126 -5.43 -12.20 3.82
CA PRO A 126 -4.29 -13.07 4.05
C PRO A 126 -3.06 -12.55 3.30
N ILE A 127 -1.95 -12.45 4.02
CA ILE A 127 -0.64 -12.26 3.46
C ILE A 127 0.07 -13.61 3.55
N ASN A 128 1.23 -13.75 2.98
CA ASN A 128 2.00 -14.98 3.02
C ASN A 128 2.26 -15.46 4.47
N TRP A 129 2.43 -16.77 4.67
CA TRP A 129 2.89 -17.39 5.93
C TRP A 129 1.90 -17.36 7.10
N GLY A 130 0.60 -17.38 6.82
CA GLY A 130 -0.42 -17.49 7.87
C GLY A 130 -0.69 -16.18 8.65
N THR A 131 -0.13 -15.06 8.19
CA THR A 131 -0.46 -13.73 8.72
C THR A 131 -1.55 -13.07 7.88
N SER A 132 -2.39 -12.26 8.51
CA SER A 132 -3.38 -11.42 7.85
C SER A 132 -3.18 -9.96 8.24
N ILE A 133 -3.58 -9.05 7.35
CA ILE A 133 -3.68 -7.63 7.66
C ILE A 133 -5.14 -7.21 7.62
N ALA A 134 -5.52 -6.33 8.53
CA ALA A 134 -6.82 -5.70 8.50
C ALA A 134 -6.79 -4.49 7.55
N ILE A 135 -7.73 -4.47 6.61
CA ILE A 135 -7.94 -3.37 5.68
C ILE A 135 -9.29 -2.74 5.98
N ILE A 136 -9.29 -1.44 6.18
CA ILE A 136 -10.49 -0.63 6.32
C ILE A 136 -10.77 -0.02 4.95
N TYR A 137 -11.99 -0.19 4.44
CA TYR A 137 -12.35 0.38 3.15
C TYR A 137 -13.73 1.01 3.15
N CYS A 138 -13.93 1.92 2.19
CA CYS A 138 -15.24 2.43 1.78
C CYS A 138 -15.40 2.25 0.27
N SER A 139 -16.61 1.97 -0.16
CA SER A 139 -16.91 1.63 -1.56
C SER A 139 -18.23 2.22 -2.03
N THR A 140 -18.29 2.60 -3.32
CA THR A 140 -19.54 3.03 -4.00
C THR A 140 -20.48 1.88 -4.32
N ARG A 141 -20.08 0.64 -4.08
CA ARG A 141 -20.90 -0.57 -4.29
C ARG A 141 -20.58 -1.64 -3.24
N VAL A 142 -21.48 -2.57 -3.07
CA VAL A 142 -21.22 -3.75 -2.22
C VAL A 142 -20.21 -4.67 -2.92
N LEU A 143 -19.14 -5.03 -2.22
CA LEU A 143 -18.14 -5.95 -2.74
C LEU A 143 -18.55 -7.40 -2.50
N SER A 144 -18.32 -8.24 -3.50
CA SER A 144 -18.54 -9.69 -3.38
C SER A 144 -17.52 -10.31 -2.39
N GLN A 145 -17.88 -11.48 -1.82
CA GLN A 145 -17.01 -12.21 -0.92
C GLN A 145 -15.65 -12.52 -1.56
N LYS A 146 -15.62 -12.88 -2.84
CA LYS A 146 -14.40 -13.14 -3.61
C LYS A 146 -13.50 -11.90 -3.73
N GLU A 147 -14.10 -10.73 -3.91
CA GLU A 147 -13.36 -9.45 -3.96
C GLU A 147 -12.75 -9.11 -2.58
N LYS A 148 -13.48 -9.36 -1.50
CA LYS A 148 -13.00 -9.15 -0.12
C LYS A 148 -11.82 -10.07 0.23
N GLU A 149 -11.90 -11.35 -0.13
CA GLU A 149 -10.84 -12.33 0.10
C GLU A 149 -9.56 -12.06 -0.71
N ASN A 150 -9.71 -11.52 -1.92
CA ASN A 150 -8.61 -11.19 -2.81
C ASN A 150 -8.49 -9.67 -3.00
N PHE A 151 -8.67 -8.90 -1.94
CA PHE A 151 -8.87 -7.45 -1.96
C PHE A 151 -7.85 -6.71 -2.81
N PHE A 152 -6.54 -6.92 -2.60
CA PHE A 152 -5.50 -6.24 -3.34
C PHE A 152 -5.43 -6.62 -4.83
N TRP A 153 -5.85 -7.82 -5.18
CA TRP A 153 -5.88 -8.22 -6.58
C TRP A 153 -6.90 -7.42 -7.39
N TYR A 154 -8.08 -7.21 -6.79
CA TYR A 154 -9.18 -6.50 -7.47
C TYR A 154 -9.07 -4.97 -7.35
N HIS A 155 -8.62 -4.46 -6.21
CA HIS A 155 -8.80 -3.05 -5.88
C HIS A 155 -7.51 -2.21 -5.78
N LYS A 156 -6.34 -2.78 -6.08
CA LYS A 156 -5.04 -2.06 -5.97
C LYS A 156 -4.96 -0.75 -6.75
N ASN A 157 -5.80 -0.54 -7.77
CA ASN A 157 -5.82 0.65 -8.62
C ASN A 157 -7.24 1.24 -8.81
N ASP A 158 -8.25 0.70 -8.12
CA ASP A 158 -9.65 1.09 -8.27
C ASP A 158 -10.06 2.18 -7.27
N PHE A 159 -9.20 3.19 -7.08
CA PHE A 159 -9.43 4.26 -6.11
C PHE A 159 -10.61 5.18 -6.43
N ALA A 160 -11.19 5.08 -7.64
CA ALA A 160 -12.39 5.79 -8.00
C ALA A 160 -13.65 5.22 -7.32
N HIS A 161 -13.65 3.91 -7.06
CA HIS A 161 -14.82 3.20 -6.52
C HIS A 161 -14.56 2.58 -5.15
N VAL A 162 -13.31 2.25 -4.81
CA VAL A 162 -12.92 1.64 -3.55
C VAL A 162 -11.71 2.36 -3.00
N GLN A 163 -11.88 3.03 -1.87
CA GLN A 163 -10.77 3.64 -1.16
C GLN A 163 -10.52 2.89 0.14
N TYR A 164 -9.25 2.72 0.49
CA TYR A 164 -8.87 1.89 1.61
C TYR A 164 -7.53 2.31 2.23
N PHE A 165 -7.33 1.89 3.46
CA PHE A 165 -6.05 1.94 4.15
C PHE A 165 -5.88 0.73 5.06
N GLN A 166 -4.64 0.44 5.42
CA GLN A 166 -4.35 -0.63 6.34
C GLN A 166 -4.55 -0.13 7.78
N TYR A 167 -5.22 -0.93 8.60
CA TYR A 167 -5.21 -0.73 10.05
C TYR A 167 -3.77 -0.87 10.56
N SER A 168 -3.25 0.19 11.15
CA SER A 168 -1.86 0.24 11.64
C SER A 168 -1.79 0.29 13.16
N ASP A 169 -2.65 1.11 13.75
CA ASP A 169 -2.75 1.31 15.19
C ASP A 169 -4.12 1.92 15.56
N GLU A 170 -4.47 1.85 16.83
CA GLU A 170 -5.74 2.33 17.35
C GLU A 170 -5.92 3.84 17.18
N ALA A 171 -4.87 4.63 17.38
CA ALA A 171 -4.98 6.09 17.29
C ALA A 171 -5.38 6.52 15.86
N VAL A 172 -4.83 5.85 14.83
CA VAL A 172 -5.19 6.08 13.42
C VAL A 172 -6.63 5.68 13.17
N PHE A 173 -7.07 4.57 13.73
CA PHE A 173 -8.44 4.10 13.58
C PHE A 173 -9.44 5.04 14.23
N GLN A 174 -9.19 5.50 15.45
CA GLN A 174 -10.04 6.47 16.13
C GLN A 174 -10.10 7.81 15.38
N GLU A 175 -8.96 8.31 14.87
CA GLU A 175 -8.92 9.51 14.04
C GLU A 175 -9.80 9.36 12.79
N PHE A 176 -9.79 8.18 12.16
CA PHE A 176 -10.66 7.85 11.03
C PHE A 176 -12.14 7.83 11.44
N LEU A 177 -12.48 7.17 12.53
CA LEU A 177 -13.85 7.06 13.04
C LEU A 177 -14.49 8.42 13.33
N HIS A 178 -13.68 9.41 13.75
CA HIS A 178 -14.18 10.78 13.95
C HIS A 178 -14.59 11.48 12.64
N CYS A 179 -14.06 11.04 11.50
CA CYS A 179 -14.33 11.63 10.21
C CYS A 179 -15.52 10.97 9.48
N VAL A 180 -15.81 9.68 9.76
CA VAL A 180 -16.88 8.95 9.05
C VAL A 180 -18.26 9.23 9.61
N PRO A 181 -19.35 9.00 8.84
CA PRO A 181 -20.73 9.09 9.32
C PRO A 181 -20.99 8.16 10.51
N GLU A 182 -21.85 8.59 11.43
CA GLU A 182 -22.17 7.86 12.66
C GLU A 182 -22.59 6.39 12.40
N ARG A 183 -23.42 6.15 11.38
CA ARG A 183 -23.83 4.78 11.01
C ARG A 183 -22.64 3.88 10.67
N ALA A 184 -21.64 4.43 9.98
CA ALA A 184 -20.43 3.69 9.61
C ALA A 184 -19.52 3.50 10.81
N ARG A 185 -19.41 4.51 11.68
CA ARG A 185 -18.63 4.45 12.91
C ARG A 185 -19.06 3.28 13.80
N ASN A 186 -20.34 3.25 14.18
CA ASN A 186 -20.90 2.22 15.05
C ASN A 186 -20.68 0.80 14.47
N TYR A 187 -20.85 0.65 13.16
CA TYR A 187 -20.59 -0.62 12.49
C TYR A 187 -19.11 -1.03 12.53
N LEU A 188 -18.20 -0.09 12.20
CA LEU A 188 -16.76 -0.37 12.15
C LEU A 188 -16.19 -0.66 13.54
N GLU A 189 -16.64 0.03 14.57
CA GLU A 189 -16.26 -0.25 15.98
C GLU A 189 -16.68 -1.67 16.39
N ALA A 190 -17.95 -2.01 16.15
CA ALA A 190 -18.44 -3.36 16.45
C ALA A 190 -17.68 -4.43 15.68
N LYS A 191 -17.35 -4.18 14.42
CA LYS A 191 -16.58 -5.11 13.57
C LYS A 191 -15.13 -5.26 14.03
N ALA A 192 -14.48 -4.18 14.43
CA ALA A 192 -13.12 -4.19 14.96
C ALA A 192 -13.03 -5.07 16.23
N LEU A 193 -13.99 -4.95 17.15
CA LEU A 193 -14.09 -5.80 18.33
C LEU A 193 -14.23 -7.28 17.98
N VAL A 194 -15.10 -7.62 17.02
CA VAL A 194 -15.29 -9.01 16.57
C VAL A 194 -14.01 -9.60 15.96
N LEU A 195 -13.22 -8.77 15.26
CA LEU A 195 -11.96 -9.18 14.65
C LEU A 195 -10.77 -9.21 15.62
N GLY A 196 -11.00 -8.84 16.90
CA GLY A 196 -9.94 -8.78 17.90
C GLY A 196 -8.86 -7.74 17.57
N LEU A 197 -9.21 -6.72 16.82
CA LEU A 197 -8.32 -5.59 16.61
C LEU A 197 -8.23 -4.83 17.95
N PRO A 198 -7.03 -4.41 18.38
CA PRO A 198 -6.86 -3.75 19.65
C PRO A 198 -7.78 -2.52 19.71
N GLY A 199 -8.74 -2.60 20.66
CA GLY A 199 -9.50 -1.48 21.17
C GLY A 199 -9.05 -1.33 22.61
N GLU A 200 -9.12 -0.15 23.19
CA GLU A 200 -8.62 0.27 24.50
C GLU A 200 -8.19 -0.83 25.47
#